data_4e251fd5cadc7a322aff6c5ece25894b
#
_entry.id   4e251fd5cadc7a322aff6c5ece25894b
#
_cell.length_a   1.000
_cell.length_b   1.000
_cell.length_c   1.000
_cell.angle_alpha   90.00
_cell.angle_beta   90.00
_cell.angle_gamma   90.00
#
_symmetry.space_group_name_H-M   'P 1'
#
loop_
_entity.id
_entity.type
_entity.pdbx_description
1 polymer ?
#
loop_
_entity_poly.entity_id
_entity_poly.type
_entity_poly.pdbx_seq_one_letter_code
_entity_poly.pdbx_strand_id
1 'polypeptide(L)'
;MEKESILKDRTIVGSPLTHLFSLGILMFVFWLALSGDFAVKFVVYGLITSAVVAWICYPLLLLPNADGTKKYFALGVSPIAFLCYSMWLLKELVLANIDVVKATVRPELRIDPKVIRFVFRSDNPMAKVLLANSITLTPGTVTMNVTSEGIYEVHALTEGAAEGLLAGAMPVSYTHLRAHET
;
A
#
# COMPACT_ATOMS: atom_id res chain seq x y z
N MET A 1 -30.13 -8.24 0.90
CA MET A 1 -30.15 -8.17 2.39
C MET A 1 -28.76 -8.03 2.99
N GLU A 2 -27.77 -8.82 2.61
CA GLU A 2 -26.40 -8.78 3.19
C GLU A 2 -25.63 -7.48 2.84
N LYS A 3 -25.77 -6.95 1.63
CA LYS A 3 -25.06 -5.73 1.17
C LYS A 3 -25.60 -4.42 1.76
N GLU A 4 -26.86 -4.38 2.16
CA GLU A 4 -27.43 -3.20 2.83
C GLU A 4 -26.96 -3.07 4.28
N SER A 5 -26.55 -4.18 4.90
CA SER A 5 -25.94 -4.21 6.23
C SER A 5 -24.52 -3.63 6.24
N ILE A 6 -23.78 -3.75 5.12
CA ILE A 6 -22.39 -3.24 5.01
C ILE A 6 -22.35 -1.72 5.11
N LEU A 7 -23.32 -1.01 4.53
CA LEU A 7 -23.40 0.45 4.60
C LEU A 7 -23.73 0.99 6.00
N LYS A 8 -24.26 0.14 6.89
CA LYS A 8 -24.59 0.46 8.28
C LYS A 8 -23.60 -0.15 9.28
N ASP A 9 -22.58 -0.84 8.80
CA ASP A 9 -21.58 -1.51 9.64
C ASP A 9 -20.69 -0.49 10.34
N ARG A 10 -20.83 -0.36 11.65
CA ARG A 10 -20.06 0.55 12.50
C ARG A 10 -18.59 0.14 12.71
N THR A 11 -18.20 -1.03 12.24
CA THR A 11 -16.81 -1.50 12.29
C THR A 11 -15.95 -0.91 11.17
N ILE A 12 -16.58 -0.32 10.14
CA ILE A 12 -15.87 0.29 9.02
C ILE A 12 -15.30 1.64 9.46
N VAL A 13 -14.01 1.80 9.30
CA VAL A 13 -13.31 3.07 9.55
C VAL A 13 -13.61 4.05 8.40
N GLY A 14 -14.22 5.19 8.72
CA GLY A 14 -14.68 6.18 7.75
C GLY A 14 -16.13 5.98 7.29
N SER A 15 -16.55 6.78 6.31
CA SER A 15 -17.91 6.72 5.75
C SER A 15 -17.98 5.72 4.60
N PRO A 16 -18.80 4.66 4.70
CA PRO A 16 -18.97 3.68 3.62
C PRO A 16 -19.43 4.30 2.29
N LEU A 17 -20.31 5.31 2.37
CA LEU A 17 -20.78 6.02 1.18
C LEU A 17 -19.67 6.81 0.48
N THR A 18 -18.82 7.47 1.26
CA THR A 18 -17.67 8.21 0.70
C THR A 18 -16.69 7.26 0.02
N HIS A 19 -16.42 6.09 0.63
CA HIS A 19 -15.55 5.07 0.04
C HIS A 19 -16.13 4.51 -1.26
N LEU A 20 -17.42 4.18 -1.28
CA LEU A 20 -18.10 3.67 -2.47
C LEU A 20 -18.08 4.73 -3.59
N PHE A 21 -18.35 5.99 -3.26
CA PHE A 21 -18.35 7.08 -4.22
C PHE A 21 -16.95 7.36 -4.78
N SER A 22 -15.92 7.39 -3.93
CA SER A 22 -14.52 7.55 -4.37
C SER A 22 -14.06 6.42 -5.28
N LEU A 23 -14.46 5.16 -4.98
CA LEU A 23 -14.19 4.02 -5.83
C LEU A 23 -14.90 4.15 -7.19
N GLY A 24 -16.17 4.56 -7.18
CA GLY A 24 -16.94 4.81 -8.41
C GLY A 24 -16.30 5.86 -9.30
N ILE A 25 -15.87 7.00 -8.71
CA ILE A 25 -15.15 8.05 -9.45
C ILE A 25 -13.83 7.49 -10.03
N LEU A 26 -13.05 6.78 -9.24
CA LEU A 26 -11.79 6.20 -9.69
C LEU A 26 -12.02 5.26 -10.89
N MET A 27 -12.99 4.38 -10.80
CA MET A 27 -13.35 3.47 -11.90
C MET A 27 -13.85 4.22 -13.14
N PHE A 28 -14.60 5.28 -12.94
CA PHE A 28 -15.10 6.10 -14.05
C PHE A 28 -13.98 6.88 -14.75
N VAL A 29 -13.06 7.47 -14.00
CA VAL A 29 -11.87 8.13 -14.56
C VAL A 29 -11.03 7.12 -15.36
N PHE A 30 -10.84 5.92 -14.80
CA PHE A 30 -10.13 4.84 -15.49
C PHE A 30 -10.85 4.40 -16.77
N TRP A 31 -12.17 4.29 -16.74
CA TRP A 31 -12.98 4.03 -17.94
C TRP A 31 -12.76 5.09 -19.03
N LEU A 32 -12.85 6.38 -18.68
CA LEU A 32 -12.65 7.48 -19.63
C LEU A 32 -11.24 7.45 -20.24
N ALA A 33 -10.23 7.17 -19.42
CA ALA A 33 -8.84 7.10 -19.88
C ALA A 33 -8.60 5.95 -20.88
N LEU A 34 -9.24 4.80 -20.64
CA LEU A 34 -9.11 3.62 -21.51
C LEU A 34 -10.03 3.67 -22.74
N SER A 35 -11.22 4.24 -22.61
CA SER A 35 -12.20 4.33 -23.71
C SER A 35 -11.71 5.20 -24.85
N GLY A 36 -11.02 6.31 -24.53
CA GLY A 36 -10.56 7.28 -25.53
C GLY A 36 -11.67 7.97 -26.34
N ASP A 37 -12.95 7.63 -26.08
CA ASP A 37 -14.11 8.19 -26.77
C ASP A 37 -15.07 8.84 -25.75
N PHE A 38 -15.35 10.13 -25.96
CA PHE A 38 -16.19 10.95 -25.10
C PHE A 38 -17.61 11.13 -25.63
N ALA A 39 -18.04 10.34 -26.64
CA ALA A 39 -19.43 10.37 -27.09
C ALA A 39 -20.37 10.01 -25.93
N VAL A 40 -21.52 10.69 -25.84
CA VAL A 40 -22.46 10.56 -24.71
C VAL A 40 -22.80 9.12 -24.37
N LYS A 41 -22.99 8.27 -25.40
CA LYS A 41 -23.28 6.83 -25.20
C LYS A 41 -22.19 6.10 -24.40
N PHE A 42 -20.89 6.37 -24.67
CA PHE A 42 -19.77 5.72 -23.97
C PHE A 42 -19.57 6.28 -22.55
N VAL A 43 -19.82 7.57 -22.35
CA VAL A 43 -19.83 8.20 -21.03
C VAL A 43 -20.93 7.59 -20.16
N VAL A 44 -22.14 7.41 -20.71
CA VAL A 44 -23.25 6.77 -19.98
C VAL A 44 -22.93 5.32 -19.65
N TYR A 45 -22.39 4.55 -20.60
CA TYR A 45 -21.97 3.17 -20.34
C TYR A 45 -20.88 3.10 -19.26
N GLY A 46 -19.90 4.00 -19.31
CA GLY A 46 -18.85 4.12 -18.30
C GLY A 46 -19.41 4.41 -16.92
N LEU A 47 -20.34 5.34 -16.80
CA LEU A 47 -20.97 5.68 -15.53
C LEU A 47 -21.71 4.47 -14.91
N ILE A 48 -22.54 3.80 -15.71
CA ILE A 48 -23.29 2.62 -15.26
C ILE A 48 -22.32 1.50 -14.87
N THR A 49 -21.36 1.18 -15.73
CA THR A 49 -20.40 0.11 -15.48
C THR A 49 -19.56 0.38 -14.24
N SER A 50 -19.04 1.61 -14.08
CA SER A 50 -18.25 2.02 -12.93
C SER A 50 -19.05 1.94 -11.62
N ALA A 51 -20.32 2.33 -11.64
CA ALA A 51 -21.19 2.23 -10.47
C ALA A 51 -21.44 0.76 -10.08
N VAL A 52 -21.72 -0.11 -11.05
CA VAL A 52 -21.94 -1.54 -10.81
C VAL A 52 -20.67 -2.21 -10.30
N VAL A 53 -19.53 -1.96 -10.93
CA VAL A 53 -18.24 -2.53 -10.52
C VAL A 53 -17.85 -2.05 -9.12
N ALA A 54 -17.98 -0.76 -8.84
CA ALA A 54 -17.70 -0.21 -7.51
C ALA A 54 -18.57 -0.88 -6.44
N TRP A 55 -19.85 -1.06 -6.71
CA TRP A 55 -20.77 -1.72 -5.78
C TRP A 55 -20.45 -3.19 -5.53
N ILE A 56 -20.01 -3.93 -6.57
CA ILE A 56 -19.61 -5.32 -6.44
C ILE A 56 -18.28 -5.46 -5.70
N CYS A 57 -17.29 -4.60 -6.04
CA CYS A 57 -15.93 -4.68 -5.51
C CYS A 57 -15.79 -4.09 -4.11
N TYR A 58 -16.66 -3.17 -3.70
CA TYR A 58 -16.55 -2.51 -2.42
C TYR A 58 -16.36 -3.45 -1.21
N PRO A 59 -17.15 -4.52 -1.03
CA PRO A 59 -16.96 -5.45 0.08
C PRO A 59 -15.60 -6.16 0.07
N LEU A 60 -15.03 -6.40 -1.11
CA LEU A 60 -13.73 -7.07 -1.27
C LEU A 60 -12.56 -6.17 -0.85
N LEU A 61 -12.77 -4.84 -0.89
CA LEU A 61 -11.78 -3.84 -0.52
C LEU A 61 -11.84 -3.46 0.96
N LEU A 62 -12.74 -4.07 1.74
CA LEU A 62 -12.83 -3.90 3.18
C LEU A 62 -11.97 -4.96 3.88
N LEU A 63 -10.82 -4.54 4.39
CA LEU A 63 -9.84 -5.40 5.04
C LEU A 63 -10.03 -5.38 6.56
N PRO A 64 -10.30 -6.52 7.21
CA PRO A 64 -10.36 -6.58 8.68
C PRO A 64 -8.96 -6.39 9.27
N ASN A 65 -8.88 -5.73 10.43
CA ASN A 65 -7.67 -5.71 11.24
C ASN A 65 -7.39 -7.09 11.85
N ALA A 66 -6.23 -7.26 12.50
CA ALA A 66 -5.81 -8.53 13.09
C ALA A 66 -6.83 -9.09 14.10
N ASP A 67 -7.53 -8.20 14.82
CA ASP A 67 -8.51 -8.57 15.85
C ASP A 67 -9.94 -8.72 15.31
N GLY A 68 -10.16 -8.44 14.01
CA GLY A 68 -11.48 -8.47 13.38
C GLY A 68 -12.46 -7.39 13.85
N THR A 69 -12.01 -6.45 14.69
CA THR A 69 -12.89 -5.43 15.31
C THR A 69 -13.15 -4.23 14.39
N LYS A 70 -12.25 -3.95 13.45
CA LYS A 70 -12.34 -2.83 12.51
C LYS A 70 -12.09 -3.30 11.09
N LYS A 71 -12.74 -2.64 10.14
CA LYS A 71 -12.53 -2.85 8.70
C LYS A 71 -12.00 -1.57 8.08
N TYR A 72 -10.89 -1.68 7.38
CA TYR A 72 -10.24 -0.58 6.68
C TYR A 72 -10.50 -0.69 5.19
N PHE A 73 -10.83 0.43 4.57
CA PHE A 73 -10.96 0.47 3.12
C PHE A 73 -9.56 0.50 2.48
N ALA A 74 -9.28 -0.43 1.58
CA ALA A 74 -7.95 -0.60 0.98
C ALA A 74 -7.43 0.65 0.24
N LEU A 75 -8.33 1.45 -0.34
CA LEU A 75 -8.01 2.69 -1.04
C LEU A 75 -8.27 3.94 -0.18
N GLY A 76 -8.43 3.77 1.14
CA GLY A 76 -8.69 4.86 2.09
C GLY A 76 -7.49 5.75 2.38
N VAL A 77 -6.44 5.69 1.58
CA VAL A 77 -5.24 6.53 1.72
C VAL A 77 -5.42 7.84 0.97
N SER A 78 -5.03 8.96 1.57
CA SER A 78 -5.03 10.26 0.89
C SER A 78 -4.20 10.20 -0.39
N PRO A 79 -4.74 10.63 -1.56
CA PRO A 79 -3.99 10.60 -2.82
C PRO A 79 -2.70 11.40 -2.77
N ILE A 80 -2.70 12.55 -2.07
CA ILE A 80 -1.52 13.42 -1.91
C ILE A 80 -0.47 12.70 -1.07
N ALA A 81 -0.87 12.12 0.06
CA ALA A 81 0.03 11.38 0.93
C ALA A 81 0.61 10.15 0.20
N PHE A 82 -0.21 9.43 -0.57
CA PHE A 82 0.25 8.32 -1.41
C PHE A 82 1.26 8.78 -2.48
N LEU A 83 1.03 9.91 -3.13
CA LEU A 83 1.95 10.48 -4.11
C LEU A 83 3.28 10.87 -3.46
N CYS A 84 3.25 11.56 -2.32
CA CYS A 84 4.46 11.93 -1.58
C CYS A 84 5.27 10.70 -1.15
N TYR A 85 4.58 9.66 -0.66
CA TYR A 85 5.21 8.40 -0.31
C TYR A 85 5.83 7.71 -1.53
N SER A 86 5.12 7.68 -2.66
CA SER A 86 5.60 7.07 -3.89
C SER A 86 6.86 7.77 -4.43
N MET A 87 6.90 9.10 -4.36
CA MET A 87 8.08 9.88 -4.75
C MET A 87 9.27 9.63 -3.82
N TRP A 88 9.01 9.54 -2.51
CA TRP A 88 10.04 9.18 -1.54
C TRP A 88 10.55 7.75 -1.81
N LEU A 89 9.66 6.78 -2.00
CA LEU A 89 10.01 5.39 -2.28
C LEU A 89 10.82 5.27 -3.58
N LEU A 90 10.46 6.03 -4.62
CA LEU A 90 11.19 6.06 -5.88
C LEU A 90 12.64 6.53 -5.68
N LYS A 91 12.84 7.58 -4.85
CA LYS A 91 14.17 8.04 -4.47
C LYS A 91 14.97 6.94 -3.76
N GLU A 92 14.39 6.28 -2.77
CA GLU A 92 15.04 5.18 -2.04
C GLU A 92 15.37 4.00 -2.97
N LEU A 93 14.47 3.69 -3.91
CA LEU A 93 14.70 2.67 -4.94
C LEU A 93 15.93 2.97 -5.80
N VAL A 94 16.08 4.22 -6.25
CA VAL A 94 17.24 4.65 -7.06
C VAL A 94 18.54 4.54 -6.25
N LEU A 95 18.52 5.00 -4.99
CA LEU A 95 19.70 4.93 -4.11
C LEU A 95 20.10 3.47 -3.84
N ALA A 96 19.15 2.61 -3.51
CA ALA A 96 19.39 1.19 -3.27
C ALA A 96 19.92 0.47 -4.52
N ASN A 97 19.42 0.79 -5.72
CA ASN A 97 19.97 0.27 -6.97
C ASN A 97 21.45 0.66 -7.15
N ILE A 98 21.80 1.91 -6.89
CA ILE A 98 23.19 2.39 -6.96
C ILE A 98 24.08 1.62 -5.99
N ASP A 99 23.60 1.36 -4.78
CA ASP A 99 24.39 0.66 -3.76
C ASP A 99 24.58 -0.83 -4.10
N VAL A 100 23.55 -1.50 -4.62
CA VAL A 100 23.67 -2.88 -5.11
C VAL A 100 24.63 -2.95 -6.31
N VAL A 101 24.53 -2.01 -7.26
CA VAL A 101 25.48 -1.95 -8.40
C VAL A 101 26.92 -1.76 -7.89
N LYS A 102 27.15 -0.82 -6.96
CA LYS A 102 28.47 -0.62 -6.36
C LYS A 102 28.99 -1.89 -5.67
N ALA A 103 28.11 -2.59 -4.93
CA ALA A 103 28.50 -3.83 -4.26
C ALA A 103 28.88 -4.93 -5.26
N THR A 104 28.17 -5.00 -6.41
CA THR A 104 28.38 -6.04 -7.44
C THR A 104 29.64 -5.77 -8.30
N VAL A 105 29.94 -4.49 -8.59
CA VAL A 105 31.09 -4.12 -9.47
C VAL A 105 32.41 -4.07 -8.72
N ARG A 106 32.42 -4.07 -7.39
CA ARG A 106 33.66 -4.08 -6.59
C ARG A 106 34.41 -5.41 -6.77
N PRO A 107 35.77 -5.38 -6.87
CA PRO A 107 36.59 -6.58 -6.97
C PRO A 107 36.45 -7.53 -5.77
N GLU A 108 36.21 -6.97 -4.59
CA GLU A 108 35.89 -7.73 -3.38
C GLU A 108 34.38 -7.70 -3.16
N LEU A 109 33.75 -8.85 -3.33
CA LEU A 109 32.32 -9.02 -3.03
C LEU A 109 32.11 -8.91 -1.51
N ARG A 110 31.70 -7.75 -1.03
CA ARG A 110 31.30 -7.52 0.38
C ARG A 110 29.80 -7.76 0.54
N ILE A 111 29.38 -8.99 0.31
CA ILE A 111 28.03 -9.44 0.57
C ILE A 111 28.05 -10.10 1.95
N ASP A 112 27.27 -9.58 2.89
CA ASP A 112 27.08 -10.11 4.24
C ASP A 112 25.57 -10.26 4.49
N PRO A 113 24.97 -11.35 3.96
CA PRO A 113 23.52 -11.52 4.05
C PRO A 113 23.09 -11.76 5.49
N LYS A 114 22.15 -10.97 5.95
CA LYS A 114 21.61 -11.03 7.32
C LYS A 114 20.09 -11.11 7.31
N VAL A 115 19.55 -11.84 8.26
CA VAL A 115 18.12 -11.78 8.57
C VAL A 115 17.93 -10.84 9.76
N ILE A 116 17.23 -9.76 9.53
CA ILE A 116 16.90 -8.79 10.58
C ILE A 116 15.44 -8.91 10.96
N ARG A 117 15.15 -8.55 12.21
CA ARG A 117 13.79 -8.50 12.75
C ARG A 117 13.53 -7.13 13.35
N PHE A 118 12.38 -6.56 13.00
CA PHE A 118 11.92 -5.33 13.63
C PHE A 118 10.39 -5.36 13.79
N VAL A 119 9.87 -4.47 14.62
CA VAL A 119 8.44 -4.40 14.91
C VAL A 119 7.87 -3.13 14.31
N PHE A 120 6.85 -3.28 13.46
CA PHE A 120 6.01 -2.19 12.99
C PHE A 120 4.55 -2.46 13.37
N ARG A 121 4.04 -1.69 14.34
CA ARG A 121 2.66 -1.83 14.83
C ARG A 121 1.74 -0.90 14.07
N SER A 122 0.77 -1.48 13.39
CA SER A 122 -0.32 -0.76 12.75
C SER A 122 -1.59 -1.57 12.83
N ASP A 123 -2.71 -0.93 13.14
CA ASP A 123 -4.03 -1.55 13.10
C ASP A 123 -4.53 -1.71 11.67
N ASN A 124 -4.01 -0.90 10.74
CA ASN A 124 -4.40 -0.96 9.33
C ASN A 124 -3.61 -2.06 8.61
N PRO A 125 -4.25 -3.14 8.13
CA PRO A 125 -3.58 -4.22 7.43
C PRO A 125 -2.93 -3.76 6.12
N MET A 126 -3.52 -2.76 5.44
CA MET A 126 -2.95 -2.19 4.21
C MET A 126 -1.59 -1.53 4.46
N ALA A 127 -1.43 -0.89 5.64
CA ALA A 127 -0.16 -0.33 6.09
C ALA A 127 0.94 -1.38 6.17
N LYS A 128 0.63 -2.52 6.77
CA LYS A 128 1.57 -3.64 6.90
C LYS A 128 1.98 -4.18 5.54
N VAL A 129 1.01 -4.41 4.65
CA VAL A 129 1.28 -4.93 3.30
C VAL A 129 2.10 -3.94 2.47
N LEU A 130 1.76 -2.65 2.54
CA LEU A 130 2.48 -1.63 1.78
C LEU A 130 3.94 -1.52 2.23
N LEU A 131 4.20 -1.54 3.53
CA LEU A 131 5.57 -1.54 4.07
C LEU A 131 6.34 -2.79 3.62
N ALA A 132 5.75 -3.99 3.73
CA ALA A 132 6.37 -5.24 3.31
C ALA A 132 6.75 -5.23 1.82
N ASN A 133 5.82 -4.76 0.98
CA ASN A 133 6.06 -4.64 -0.45
C ASN A 133 7.12 -3.59 -0.78
N SER A 134 7.13 -2.46 -0.08
CA SER A 134 8.15 -1.41 -0.30
C SER A 134 9.56 -1.90 0.06
N ILE A 135 9.70 -2.66 1.14
CA ILE A 135 10.97 -3.29 1.51
C ILE A 135 11.41 -4.28 0.41
N THR A 136 10.49 -5.12 -0.06
CA THR A 136 10.80 -6.10 -1.10
C THR A 136 11.08 -5.46 -2.46
N LEU A 137 10.46 -4.33 -2.75
CA LEU A 137 10.71 -3.56 -3.98
C LEU A 137 12.11 -2.93 -3.99
N THR A 138 12.64 -2.64 -2.80
CA THR A 138 13.95 -2.02 -2.65
C THR A 138 15.05 -3.06 -2.88
N PRO A 139 15.94 -2.89 -3.89
CA PRO A 139 17.01 -3.84 -4.16
C PRO A 139 17.90 -4.11 -2.95
N GLY A 140 18.23 -5.38 -2.76
CA GLY A 140 19.06 -5.82 -1.62
C GLY A 140 18.27 -6.17 -0.36
N THR A 141 16.93 -6.06 -0.37
CA THR A 141 16.09 -6.47 0.75
C THR A 141 14.87 -7.28 0.29
N VAL A 142 14.48 -8.27 1.08
CA VAL A 142 13.29 -9.10 0.83
C VAL A 142 12.57 -9.36 2.14
N THR A 143 11.31 -9.01 2.22
CA THR A 143 10.45 -9.38 3.34
C THR A 143 10.08 -10.85 3.23
N MET A 144 10.54 -11.66 4.19
CA MET A 144 10.29 -13.09 4.23
C MET A 144 9.01 -13.44 4.97
N ASN A 145 8.74 -12.72 6.07
CA ASN A 145 7.56 -12.98 6.90
C ASN A 145 7.08 -11.70 7.60
N VAL A 146 5.77 -11.61 7.82
CA VAL A 146 5.14 -10.57 8.62
C VAL A 146 4.09 -11.23 9.51
N THR A 147 4.30 -11.17 10.83
CA THR A 147 3.35 -11.75 11.78
C THR A 147 2.15 -10.84 12.02
N SER A 148 1.06 -11.39 12.54
CA SER A 148 -0.12 -10.62 12.98
C SER A 148 0.24 -9.53 13.99
N GLU A 149 1.23 -9.78 14.85
CA GLU A 149 1.73 -8.85 15.86
C GLU A 149 2.56 -7.69 15.27
N GLY A 150 2.86 -7.74 13.97
CA GLY A 150 3.64 -6.72 13.26
C GLY A 150 5.16 -6.91 13.36
N ILE A 151 5.63 -8.14 13.59
CA ILE A 151 7.05 -8.49 13.50
C ILE A 151 7.37 -8.78 12.03
N TYR A 152 8.34 -8.05 11.50
CA TYR A 152 8.87 -8.23 10.15
C TYR A 152 10.18 -9.01 10.22
N GLU A 153 10.28 -10.05 9.41
CA GLU A 153 11.53 -10.77 9.16
C GLU A 153 11.98 -10.44 7.73
N VAL A 154 13.12 -9.79 7.63
CA VAL A 154 13.63 -9.28 6.36
C VAL A 154 15.03 -9.81 6.14
N HIS A 155 15.25 -10.38 4.95
CA HIS A 155 16.58 -10.72 4.47
C HIS A 155 17.19 -9.46 3.83
N ALA A 156 18.36 -9.06 4.31
CA ALA A 156 19.15 -7.97 3.76
C ALA A 156 20.46 -8.52 3.18
N LEU A 157 20.81 -8.12 1.96
CA LEU A 157 21.97 -8.59 1.22
C LEU A 157 23.27 -8.01 1.75
N THR A 158 23.23 -6.81 2.29
CA THR A 158 24.39 -6.06 2.79
C THR A 158 24.10 -5.47 4.16
N GLU A 159 25.15 -5.19 4.93
CA GLU A 159 25.03 -4.52 6.22
C GLU A 159 24.37 -3.15 6.11
N GLY A 160 24.74 -2.35 5.09
CA GLY A 160 24.13 -1.03 4.85
C GLY A 160 22.62 -1.09 4.58
N ALA A 161 22.15 -2.13 3.86
CA ALA A 161 20.73 -2.36 3.65
C ALA A 161 20.00 -2.72 4.96
N ALA A 162 20.64 -3.53 5.82
CA ALA A 162 20.12 -3.87 7.13
C ALA A 162 20.03 -2.66 8.07
N GLU A 163 21.09 -1.87 8.14
CA GLU A 163 21.16 -0.65 8.95
C GLU A 163 20.14 0.39 8.51
N GLY A 164 19.96 0.59 7.19
CA GLY A 164 18.97 1.51 6.62
C GLY A 164 17.53 1.17 7.05
N LEU A 165 17.20 -0.11 7.12
CA LEU A 165 15.90 -0.57 7.63
C LEU A 165 15.77 -0.39 9.14
N LEU A 166 16.80 -0.74 9.92
CA LEU A 166 16.79 -0.59 11.38
C LEU A 166 16.78 0.87 11.83
N ALA A 167 17.38 1.78 11.05
CA ALA A 167 17.31 3.22 11.28
C ALA A 167 15.88 3.79 11.15
N GLY A 168 14.93 2.99 10.67
CA GLY A 168 13.53 3.33 10.67
C GLY A 168 13.09 4.31 9.58
N ALA A 169 13.90 4.55 8.56
CA ALA A 169 13.58 5.48 7.49
C ALA A 169 12.26 5.14 6.77
N MET A 170 12.02 3.87 6.47
CA MET A 170 10.77 3.40 5.86
C MET A 170 9.57 3.40 6.82
N PRO A 171 9.65 2.84 8.05
CA PRO A 171 8.56 2.91 9.01
C PRO A 171 8.14 4.34 9.37
N VAL A 172 9.10 5.26 9.53
CA VAL A 172 8.82 6.67 9.85
C VAL A 172 8.10 7.38 8.71
N SER A 173 8.55 7.21 7.46
CA SER A 173 7.89 7.80 6.30
C SER A 173 6.44 7.30 6.14
N TYR A 174 6.18 6.06 6.56
CA TYR A 174 4.84 5.51 6.53
C TYR A 174 3.94 6.07 7.65
N THR A 175 4.48 6.39 8.83
CA THR A 175 3.71 7.01 9.92
C THR A 175 3.20 8.41 9.54
N HIS A 176 3.90 9.14 8.68
CA HIS A 176 3.42 10.41 8.14
C HIS A 176 2.20 10.26 7.20
N LEU A 177 2.07 9.14 6.48
CA LEU A 177 0.86 8.83 5.72
C LEU A 177 -0.37 8.65 6.62
N ARG A 178 -0.18 8.09 7.82
CA ARG A 178 -1.23 7.83 8.80
C ARG A 178 -1.74 9.09 9.49
N ALA A 179 -0.92 10.12 9.67
CA ALA A 179 -1.31 11.36 10.35
C ALA A 179 -2.46 12.11 9.64
N HIS A 180 -2.82 11.72 8.43
CA HIS A 180 -3.92 12.30 7.65
C HIS A 180 -5.19 11.42 7.65
N GLU A 181 -5.20 10.29 8.37
CA GLU A 181 -6.36 9.37 8.46
C GLU A 181 -7.23 9.63 9.72
N THR A 182 -6.91 10.64 10.54
CA THR A 182 -7.70 11.04 11.72
C THR A 182 -8.60 12.22 11.46
#